data_f9bdd07c9e054d65a26d52bd5370d56f
#
_entry.id   f9bdd07c9e054d65a26d52bd5370d56f
#
_cell.length_a   1.000
_cell.length_b   1.000
_cell.length_c   1.000
_cell.angle_alpha   90.00
_cell.angle_beta   90.00
_cell.angle_gamma   90.00
#
_symmetry.space_group_name_H-M   'P 1'
#
loop_
_entity.id
_entity.type
_entity.pdbx_description
1 polymer ?
#
loop_
_entity_poly.entity_id
_entity_poly.type
_entity_poly.pdbx_seq_one_letter_code
_entity_poly.pdbx_strand_id
1 'polypeptide(L)' 'AALSQVLGKLGQMRLASNLNQLAKAANTGALILTDEVETVLMEACADIREIKSMIMRGLGL' A
#
# COMPACT_ATOMS: atom_id res chain seq x y z
N ALA A 1 -19.76 7.31 9.32
CA ALA A 1 -19.95 7.36 7.87
C ALA A 1 -18.84 6.58 7.14
N ALA A 2 -19.16 6.09 5.94
CA ALA A 2 -18.25 5.26 5.17
C ALA A 2 -16.93 5.97 4.84
N LEU A 3 -17.00 7.27 4.51
CA LEU A 3 -15.81 8.03 4.15
C LEU A 3 -14.84 8.16 5.32
N SER A 4 -15.32 8.43 6.53
CA SER A 4 -14.44 8.54 7.69
C SER A 4 -13.81 7.21 8.04
N GLN A 5 -14.51 6.09 7.83
CA GLN A 5 -13.94 4.76 8.02
C GLN A 5 -12.83 4.48 7.00
N VAL A 6 -13.04 4.87 5.74
CA VAL A 6 -12.04 4.73 4.69
C VAL A 6 -10.79 5.57 5.03
N LEU A 7 -10.99 6.82 5.42
CA LEU A 7 -9.88 7.70 5.79
C LEU A 7 -9.11 7.16 7.00
N GLY A 8 -9.82 6.65 8.01
CA GLY A 8 -9.18 6.04 9.16
C GLY A 8 -8.36 4.81 8.78
N LYS A 9 -8.90 3.98 7.91
CA LYS A 9 -8.19 2.78 7.43
C LYS A 9 -6.95 3.15 6.61
N LEU A 10 -7.07 4.13 5.71
CA LEU A 10 -5.94 4.61 4.92
C LEU A 10 -4.84 5.18 5.81
N GLY A 11 -5.21 5.87 6.89
CA GLY A 11 -4.24 6.41 7.84
C GLY A 11 -3.48 5.33 8.61
N GLN A 12 -4.06 4.13 8.73
CA GLN A 12 -3.40 2.98 9.38
C GLN A 12 -2.49 2.22 8.42
N MET A 13 -2.66 2.40 7.12
CA MET A 13 -1.85 1.70 6.12
C MET A 13 -0.48 2.33 6.00
N ARG A 14 0.50 1.52 5.68
CA ARG A 14 1.88 1.95 5.51
C ARG A 14 2.25 2.06 4.03
N LEU A 15 1.26 2.25 3.17
CA LEU A 15 1.46 2.24 1.72
C LEU A 15 2.45 3.30 1.26
N ALA A 16 2.28 4.54 1.72
CA ALA A 16 3.17 5.65 1.32
C ALA A 16 4.61 5.38 1.77
N SER A 17 4.79 4.91 3.00
CA SER A 17 6.11 4.55 3.51
C SER A 17 6.73 3.40 2.72
N ASN A 18 5.93 2.38 2.41
CA ASN A 18 6.38 1.22 1.66
C ASN A 18 6.79 1.62 0.23
N LEU A 19 6.01 2.47 -0.42
CA LEU A 19 6.34 2.97 -1.75
C LEU A 19 7.61 3.83 -1.74
N ASN A 20 7.80 4.65 -0.70
CA ASN A 20 9.03 5.40 -0.52
C ASN A 20 10.25 4.51 -0.39
N GLN A 21 10.14 3.42 0.36
CA GLN A 21 11.23 2.46 0.52
C GLN A 21 11.58 1.81 -0.82
N LEU A 22 10.56 1.42 -1.59
CA LEU A 22 10.77 0.83 -2.91
C LEU A 22 11.41 1.83 -3.88
N ALA A 23 10.95 3.09 -3.86
CA ALA A 23 11.50 4.13 -4.71
C ALA A 23 12.97 4.41 -4.38
N LYS A 24 13.32 4.46 -3.09
CA LYS A 24 14.71 4.61 -2.65
C LYS A 24 15.57 3.46 -3.14
N ALA A 25 15.10 2.23 -2.98
CA ALA A 25 15.83 1.06 -3.43
C ALA A 25 16.08 1.10 -4.95
N ALA A 26 15.08 1.50 -5.72
CA ALA A 26 15.19 1.64 -7.17
C ALA A 26 16.21 2.73 -7.53
N ASN A 27 16.14 3.88 -6.87
CA ASN A 27 17.02 5.01 -7.16
C ASN A 27 18.49 4.74 -6.83
N THR A 28 18.75 3.94 -5.81
CA THR A 28 20.12 3.59 -5.42
C THR A 28 20.67 2.41 -6.24
N GLY A 29 19.87 1.86 -7.14
CA GLY A 29 20.25 0.67 -7.91
C GLY A 29 20.25 -0.59 -7.07
N ALA A 30 19.71 -0.55 -5.86
CA ALA A 30 19.70 -1.66 -4.92
C ALA A 30 18.39 -2.46 -4.99
N LEU A 31 17.63 -2.34 -6.06
CA LEU A 31 16.38 -3.10 -6.23
C LEU A 31 16.71 -4.55 -6.60
N ILE A 32 17.34 -5.23 -5.67
CA ILE A 32 17.52 -6.66 -5.73
C ILE A 32 16.36 -7.26 -4.93
N LEU A 33 15.79 -8.34 -5.42
CA LEU A 33 14.67 -8.99 -4.75
C LEU A 33 15.15 -9.73 -3.50
N THR A 34 15.34 -8.96 -2.43
CA THR A 34 15.65 -9.49 -1.11
C THR A 34 14.35 -9.84 -0.40
N ASP A 35 14.43 -10.61 0.68
CA ASP A 35 13.26 -10.94 1.49
C ASP A 35 12.57 -9.69 2.03
N GLU A 36 13.35 -8.66 2.39
CA GLU A 36 12.81 -7.39 2.86
C GLU A 36 12.03 -6.66 1.78
N VAL A 37 12.61 -6.55 0.57
CA VAL A 37 11.95 -5.91 -0.56
C VAL A 37 10.70 -6.68 -0.95
N GLU A 38 10.75 -8.00 -0.96
CA GLU A 38 9.59 -8.83 -1.26
C GLU A 38 8.48 -8.60 -0.25
N THR A 39 8.79 -8.55 1.04
CA THR A 39 7.81 -8.30 2.10
C THR A 39 7.15 -6.94 1.90
N VAL A 40 7.93 -5.88 1.66
CA VAL A 40 7.41 -4.53 1.43
C VAL A 40 6.51 -4.50 0.20
N LEU A 41 6.90 -5.18 -0.87
CA LEU A 41 6.12 -5.24 -2.10
C LEU A 41 4.78 -5.95 -1.87
N MET A 42 4.80 -7.07 -1.15
CA MET A 42 3.59 -7.81 -0.83
C MET A 42 2.64 -7.01 0.05
N GLU A 43 3.14 -6.30 1.05
CA GLU A 43 2.34 -5.42 1.89
C GLU A 43 1.69 -4.31 1.07
N ALA A 44 2.46 -3.66 0.19
CA ALA A 44 1.94 -2.59 -0.66
C ALA A 44 0.84 -3.13 -1.59
N CYS A 45 1.02 -4.30 -2.17
CA CYS A 45 0.00 -4.93 -3.03
C CYS A 45 -1.27 -5.27 -2.25
N ALA A 46 -1.13 -5.78 -1.02
CA ALA A 46 -2.28 -6.08 -0.17
C ALA A 46 -3.05 -4.80 0.18
N ASP A 47 -2.34 -3.72 0.50
CA ASP A 47 -2.96 -2.43 0.80
C ASP A 47 -3.73 -1.88 -0.40
N ILE A 48 -3.14 -1.98 -1.60
CA ILE A 48 -3.81 -1.53 -2.83
C ILE A 48 -5.10 -2.32 -3.06
N ARG A 49 -5.06 -3.63 -2.87
CA ARG A 49 -6.26 -4.46 -3.01
C ARG A 49 -7.33 -4.09 -2.01
N GLU A 50 -6.95 -3.79 -0.77
CA GLU A 50 -7.89 -3.39 0.25
C GLU A 50 -8.50 -2.02 -0.06
N ILE A 51 -7.68 -1.07 -0.54
CA ILE A 51 -8.17 0.25 -0.96
C ILE A 51 -9.19 0.10 -2.08
N LYS A 52 -8.87 -0.70 -3.09
CA LYS A 52 -9.80 -0.98 -4.20
C LYS A 52 -11.12 -1.53 -3.67
N SER A 53 -11.07 -2.50 -2.77
CA SER A 53 -12.25 -3.11 -2.18
C SER A 53 -13.10 -2.09 -1.42
N MET A 54 -12.46 -1.20 -0.65
CA MET A 54 -13.18 -0.16 0.09
C MET A 54 -13.87 0.84 -0.84
N ILE A 55 -13.19 1.23 -1.91
CA ILE A 55 -13.75 2.16 -2.90
C ILE A 55 -14.97 1.52 -3.57
N MET A 56 -14.85 0.28 -3.99
CA MET A 56 -15.95 -0.43 -4.63
C MET A 56 -17.14 -0.57 -3.69
N ARG A 57 -16.93 -0.89 -2.43
CA ARG A 57 -18.01 -0.97 -1.44
C ARG A 57 -18.65 0.38 -1.21
N GLY A 58 -17.83 1.44 -1.13
CA GLY A 58 -18.34 2.79 -0.96
C GLY A 58 -19.17 3.29 -2.14
N LEU A 59 -18.92 2.77 -3.34
CA LEU A 59 -19.68 3.08 -4.55
C LEU A 59 -20.86 2.14 -4.78
N GLY A 60 -21.03 1.12 -3.95
CA GLY A 60 -22.11 0.14 -4.10
C GLY A 60 -21.85 -0.86 -5.23
N LEU A 61 -20.61 -1.08 -5.56
CA LEU A 61 -20.22 -2.01 -6.63
C LEU A 61 -19.84 -3.39 -6.09
#